data_2f56b69eb983950b9d4d9d5bcf09435f
#
_entry.id   2f56b69eb983950b9d4d9d5bcf09435f
#
_cell.length_a   1.000
_cell.length_b   1.000
_cell.length_c   1.000
_cell.angle_alpha   90.00
_cell.angle_beta   90.00
_cell.angle_gamma   90.00
#
_symmetry.space_group_name_H-M   'P 1'
#
loop_
_entity.id
_entity.type
_entity.pdbx_description
1 polymer ?
#
loop_
_entity_poly.entity_id
_entity_poly.type
_entity_poly.pdbx_seq_one_letter_code
_entity_poly.pdbx_strand_id
1 'polypeptide(L)'
;MSLTLPERLAILDVVEAAIVAQGEPSIDADSLKCLYRYTPAEGETRACVIGQLICDNSYGAWIDSEGGLADALDATGLAHVLDDDAYAWFENLQGCHDRAAVDSDQRTRYQGAQFVARFQQNLADLRADMLGDREDREDAIALNQLTAWQGDA
;
A
#
# COMPACT_ATOMS: atom_id res chain seq x y z
N MET A 1 19.07 -0.27 0.57
CA MET A 1 18.72 -1.71 0.55
C MET A 1 17.46 -1.91 -0.28
N SER A 2 17.51 -2.83 -1.21
CA SER A 2 16.35 -3.16 -2.03
C SER A 2 15.45 -4.13 -1.28
N LEU A 3 14.13 -3.99 -1.43
CA LEU A 3 13.19 -4.98 -0.92
C LEU A 3 13.19 -6.21 -1.81
N THR A 4 13.31 -7.38 -1.21
CA THR A 4 13.20 -8.65 -1.93
C THR A 4 11.76 -8.91 -2.36
N LEU A 5 11.55 -9.80 -3.33
CA LEU A 5 10.21 -10.19 -3.75
C LEU A 5 9.38 -10.76 -2.57
N PRO A 6 9.90 -11.68 -1.73
CA PRO A 6 9.14 -12.14 -0.55
C PRO A 6 8.74 -11.03 0.40
N GLU A 7 9.61 -10.05 0.64
CA GLU A 7 9.30 -8.89 1.50
C GLU A 7 8.18 -8.04 0.90
N ARG A 8 8.24 -7.76 -0.41
CA ARG A 8 7.19 -7.03 -1.12
C ARG A 8 5.85 -7.76 -1.06
N LEU A 9 5.84 -9.05 -1.30
CA LEU A 9 4.61 -9.86 -1.22
C LEU A 9 4.03 -9.85 0.19
N ALA A 10 4.86 -9.95 1.22
CA ALA A 10 4.42 -9.88 2.61
C ALA A 10 3.79 -8.52 2.94
N ILE A 11 4.38 -7.43 2.47
CA ILE A 11 3.81 -6.08 2.64
C ILE A 11 2.45 -5.98 1.95
N LEU A 12 2.31 -6.50 0.72
CA LEU A 12 1.03 -6.51 0.01
C LEU A 12 -0.05 -7.24 0.81
N ASP A 13 0.27 -8.39 1.37
CA ASP A 13 -0.68 -9.17 2.17
C ASP A 13 -1.14 -8.40 3.42
N VAL A 14 -0.21 -7.75 4.12
CA VAL A 14 -0.51 -6.96 5.31
C VAL A 14 -1.39 -5.76 4.98
N VAL A 15 -1.03 -4.98 3.96
CA VAL A 15 -1.81 -3.78 3.60
C VAL A 15 -3.15 -4.14 3.00
N GLU A 16 -3.24 -5.22 2.22
CA GLU A 16 -4.52 -5.68 1.68
C GLU A 16 -5.48 -6.04 2.81
N ALA A 17 -5.04 -6.86 3.76
CA ALA A 17 -5.86 -7.26 4.90
C ALA A 17 -6.34 -6.04 5.71
N ALA A 18 -5.47 -5.05 5.95
CA ALA A 18 -5.81 -3.85 6.69
C ALA A 18 -6.82 -2.97 5.94
N ILE A 19 -6.62 -2.74 4.65
CA ILE A 19 -7.52 -1.91 3.83
C ILE A 19 -8.88 -2.60 3.64
N VAL A 20 -8.91 -3.91 3.41
CA VAL A 20 -10.15 -4.67 3.29
C VAL A 20 -10.95 -4.63 4.61
N ALA A 21 -10.28 -4.80 5.76
CA ALA A 21 -10.91 -4.69 7.07
C ALA A 21 -11.45 -3.28 7.33
N GLN A 22 -10.73 -2.24 6.90
CA GLN A 22 -11.18 -0.85 7.01
C GLN A 22 -12.41 -0.59 6.13
N GLY A 23 -12.43 -1.13 4.91
CA GLY A 23 -13.56 -1.08 3.98
C GLY A 23 -13.79 0.24 3.27
N GLU A 24 -13.09 1.30 3.66
CA GLU A 24 -13.27 2.65 3.12
C GLU A 24 -11.91 3.29 2.81
N PRO A 25 -11.82 4.15 1.79
CA PRO A 25 -10.57 4.84 1.48
C PRO A 25 -10.29 5.96 2.48
N SER A 26 -9.01 6.32 2.58
CA SER A 26 -8.55 7.46 3.36
C SER A 26 -8.53 8.71 2.48
N ILE A 27 -9.68 9.34 2.33
CA ILE A 27 -9.87 10.53 1.47
C ILE A 27 -10.59 11.62 2.24
N ASP A 28 -10.05 12.83 2.19
CA ASP A 28 -10.75 14.02 2.67
C ASP A 28 -12.02 14.26 1.84
N ALA A 29 -13.17 14.32 2.52
CA ALA A 29 -14.46 14.48 1.88
C ALA A 29 -14.61 15.79 1.09
N ASP A 30 -13.95 16.84 1.52
CA ASP A 30 -14.06 18.19 0.92
C ASP A 30 -13.07 18.41 -0.22
N SER A 31 -11.78 18.06 0.00
CA SER A 31 -10.71 18.31 -0.98
C SER A 31 -10.52 17.16 -1.98
N LEU A 32 -11.08 15.98 -1.71
CA LEU A 32 -10.84 14.74 -2.45
C LEU A 32 -9.37 14.28 -2.45
N LYS A 33 -8.57 14.84 -1.55
CA LYS A 33 -7.18 14.47 -1.41
C LYS A 33 -7.06 13.16 -0.64
N CYS A 34 -6.24 12.25 -1.15
CA CYS A 34 -5.86 11.05 -0.42
C CYS A 34 -4.92 11.43 0.72
N LEU A 35 -5.24 10.99 1.92
CA LEU A 35 -4.48 11.28 3.12
C LEU A 35 -3.87 10.01 3.70
N TYR A 36 -2.69 10.13 4.30
CA TYR A 36 -2.09 9.00 5.02
C TYR A 36 -2.96 8.57 6.20
N ARG A 37 -3.58 9.55 6.86
CA ARG A 37 -4.63 9.31 7.85
C ARG A 37 -5.74 10.33 7.72
N TYR A 38 -6.97 9.85 7.80
CA TYR A 38 -8.17 10.67 7.71
C TYR A 38 -9.18 10.24 8.77
N THR A 39 -9.66 11.20 9.54
CA THR A 39 -10.75 10.99 10.49
C THR A 39 -11.99 11.71 9.98
N PRO A 40 -13.00 10.97 9.48
CA PRO A 40 -14.25 11.60 9.06
C PRO A 40 -15.00 12.21 10.25
N ALA A 41 -15.95 13.11 9.96
CA ALA A 41 -16.79 13.74 11.01
C ALA A 41 -17.55 12.68 11.82
N GLU A 42 -17.96 11.58 11.15
CA GLU A 42 -18.58 10.42 11.76
C GLU A 42 -17.81 9.18 11.35
N GLY A 43 -17.39 8.38 12.33
CA GLY A 43 -16.70 7.12 12.07
C GLY A 43 -15.26 7.08 12.58
N GLU A 44 -14.61 5.98 12.32
CA GLU A 44 -13.26 5.70 12.78
C GLU A 44 -12.20 6.31 11.84
N THR A 45 -11.01 6.56 12.38
CA THR A 45 -9.86 7.00 11.60
C THR A 45 -9.51 5.95 10.54
N ARG A 46 -9.26 6.43 9.32
CA ARG A 46 -8.85 5.63 8.17
C ARG A 46 -7.40 5.92 7.82
N ALA A 47 -6.74 4.96 7.22
CA ALA A 47 -5.37 5.13 6.72
C ALA A 47 -5.26 4.59 5.30
N CYS A 48 -4.45 5.25 4.47
CA CYS A 48 -4.07 4.70 3.17
C CYS A 48 -3.01 3.60 3.34
N VAL A 49 -2.50 3.05 2.25
CA VAL A 49 -1.51 1.97 2.30
C VAL A 49 -0.29 2.33 3.15
N ILE A 50 0.35 3.45 2.85
CA ILE A 50 1.53 3.89 3.62
C ILE A 50 1.13 4.25 5.05
N GLY A 51 -0.02 4.89 5.23
CA GLY A 51 -0.54 5.22 6.56
C GLY A 51 -0.76 3.99 7.46
N GLN A 52 -1.10 2.84 6.88
CA GLN A 52 -1.21 1.57 7.62
C GLN A 52 0.13 1.11 8.21
N LEU A 53 1.23 1.49 7.58
CA LEU A 53 2.58 1.11 7.99
C LEU A 53 3.19 2.08 9.00
N ILE A 54 2.57 3.23 9.26
CA ILE A 54 3.03 4.21 10.24
C ILE A 54 2.42 3.87 11.60
N CYS A 55 3.23 3.68 12.63
CA CYS A 55 2.70 3.50 13.97
C CYS A 55 2.12 4.83 14.52
N ASP A 56 1.15 4.74 15.42
CA ASP A 56 0.43 5.92 15.92
C ASP A 56 1.35 6.96 16.57
N ASN A 57 2.40 6.50 17.25
CA ASN A 57 3.37 7.39 17.88
C ASN A 57 4.26 8.15 16.91
N SER A 58 4.39 7.65 15.69
CA SER A 58 5.23 8.25 14.64
C SER A 58 4.45 9.12 13.66
N TYR A 59 3.10 9.03 13.67
CA TYR A 59 2.27 9.84 12.81
C TYR A 59 2.13 11.26 13.35
N GLY A 60 2.31 12.23 12.47
CA GLY A 60 2.01 13.64 12.72
C GLY A 60 1.16 14.20 11.59
N ALA A 61 0.18 15.05 11.92
CA ALA A 61 -0.72 15.65 10.92
C ALA A 61 0.02 16.45 9.84
N TRP A 62 1.24 16.94 10.13
CA TRP A 62 2.08 17.67 9.18
C TRP A 62 2.46 16.80 7.96
N ILE A 63 2.50 15.48 8.12
CA ILE A 63 2.81 14.54 7.01
C ILE A 63 1.79 14.70 5.89
N ASP A 64 0.51 14.87 6.23
CA ASP A 64 -0.56 15.06 5.25
C ASP A 64 -0.63 16.47 4.66
N SER A 65 -0.22 17.47 5.44
CA SER A 65 -0.33 18.87 5.03
C SER A 65 0.93 19.41 4.34
N GLU A 66 2.12 19.03 4.80
CA GLU A 66 3.41 19.58 4.35
C GLU A 66 4.39 18.51 3.89
N GLY A 67 4.20 17.26 4.31
CA GLY A 67 5.07 16.16 3.96
C GLY A 67 4.74 15.52 2.62
N GLY A 68 5.68 14.75 2.11
CA GLY A 68 5.53 13.92 0.92
C GLY A 68 5.70 12.45 1.23
N LEU A 69 5.78 11.63 0.19
CA LEU A 69 5.98 10.19 0.34
C LEU A 69 7.26 9.86 1.13
N ALA A 70 8.35 10.60 0.91
CA ALA A 70 9.59 10.39 1.64
C ALA A 70 9.41 10.58 3.15
N ASP A 71 8.66 11.63 3.56
CA ASP A 71 8.38 11.89 4.96
C ASP A 71 7.50 10.81 5.59
N ALA A 72 6.50 10.34 4.84
CA ALA A 72 5.63 9.26 5.28
C ALA A 72 6.40 7.94 5.42
N LEU A 73 7.28 7.62 4.48
CA LEU A 73 8.12 6.43 4.57
C LEU A 73 9.13 6.52 5.72
N ASP A 74 9.67 7.72 5.99
CA ASP A 74 10.52 7.94 7.16
C ASP A 74 9.77 7.64 8.46
N ALA A 75 8.52 8.07 8.55
CA ALA A 75 7.66 7.78 9.70
C ALA A 75 7.36 6.28 9.89
N THR A 76 7.47 5.46 8.82
CA THR A 76 7.38 4.00 8.94
C THR A 76 8.63 3.35 9.53
N GLY A 77 9.73 4.10 9.62
CA GLY A 77 11.05 3.58 10.01
C GLY A 77 11.81 2.88 8.89
N LEU A 78 11.30 2.91 7.66
CA LEU A 78 11.88 2.18 6.52
C LEU A 78 12.72 3.06 5.58
N ALA A 79 12.48 4.38 5.56
CA ALA A 79 13.06 5.27 4.54
C ALA A 79 14.59 5.20 4.45
N HIS A 80 15.27 5.06 5.59
CA HIS A 80 16.74 5.04 5.65
C HIS A 80 17.37 3.75 5.09
N VAL A 81 16.56 2.72 4.83
CA VAL A 81 17.03 1.44 4.27
C VAL A 81 16.55 1.21 2.84
N LEU A 82 15.77 2.15 2.28
CA LEU A 82 15.19 2.02 0.95
C LEU A 82 16.11 2.66 -0.10
N ASP A 83 16.29 1.96 -1.21
CA ASP A 83 16.88 2.49 -2.44
C ASP A 83 15.79 3.10 -3.35
N ASP A 84 16.20 3.67 -4.48
CA ASP A 84 15.30 4.33 -5.42
C ASP A 84 14.26 3.36 -6.00
N ASP A 85 14.63 2.10 -6.22
CA ASP A 85 13.72 1.08 -6.74
C ASP A 85 12.62 0.73 -5.72
N ALA A 86 13.00 0.55 -4.46
CA ALA A 86 12.04 0.32 -3.39
C ALA A 86 11.12 1.54 -3.17
N TYR A 87 11.66 2.75 -3.26
CA TYR A 87 10.87 3.98 -3.17
C TYR A 87 9.80 4.04 -4.29
N ALA A 88 10.20 3.78 -5.53
CA ALA A 88 9.28 3.75 -6.67
C ALA A 88 8.21 2.66 -6.50
N TRP A 89 8.57 1.53 -5.93
CA TRP A 89 7.61 0.47 -5.63
C TRP A 89 6.55 0.91 -4.61
N PHE A 90 6.96 1.64 -3.56
CA PHE A 90 6.01 2.20 -2.58
C PHE A 90 5.11 3.26 -3.20
N GLU A 91 5.61 4.07 -4.15
CA GLU A 91 4.76 4.99 -4.92
C GLU A 91 3.67 4.24 -5.69
N ASN A 92 4.04 3.14 -6.35
CA ASN A 92 3.08 2.29 -7.07
C ASN A 92 2.07 1.67 -6.13
N LEU A 93 2.51 1.20 -4.97
CA LEU A 93 1.63 0.60 -3.96
C LEU A 93 0.65 1.64 -3.40
N GLN A 94 1.11 2.84 -3.08
CA GLN A 94 0.24 3.93 -2.66
C GLN A 94 -0.76 4.29 -3.77
N GLY A 95 -0.31 4.31 -5.01
CA GLY A 95 -1.16 4.53 -6.18
C GLY A 95 -2.29 3.51 -6.32
N CYS A 96 -2.10 2.28 -5.86
CA CYS A 96 -3.17 1.28 -5.86
C CYS A 96 -4.38 1.72 -5.02
N HIS A 97 -4.12 2.34 -3.86
CA HIS A 97 -5.16 2.93 -3.02
C HIS A 97 -5.78 4.15 -3.69
N ASP A 98 -4.96 5.08 -4.12
CA ASP A 98 -5.41 6.39 -4.61
C ASP A 98 -6.28 6.23 -5.88
N ARG A 99 -5.87 5.38 -6.81
CA ARG A 99 -6.65 5.09 -8.04
C ARG A 99 -7.90 4.27 -7.76
N ALA A 100 -7.92 3.49 -6.69
CA ALA A 100 -9.12 2.77 -6.29
C ALA A 100 -10.17 3.69 -5.68
N ALA A 101 -9.72 4.77 -5.06
CA ALA A 101 -10.56 5.71 -4.34
C ALA A 101 -11.13 6.81 -5.24
N VAL A 102 -10.35 7.30 -6.21
CA VAL A 102 -10.73 8.41 -7.10
C VAL A 102 -10.27 8.10 -8.52
N ASP A 103 -11.13 8.38 -9.50
CA ASP A 103 -10.77 8.28 -10.91
C ASP A 103 -9.75 9.35 -11.33
N SER A 104 -9.07 9.09 -12.46
CA SER A 104 -8.09 10.00 -13.04
C SER A 104 -8.66 11.40 -13.36
N ASP A 105 -9.97 11.50 -13.58
CA ASP A 105 -10.68 12.78 -13.75
C ASP A 105 -10.88 13.55 -12.44
N GLN A 106 -10.57 12.93 -11.30
CA GLN A 106 -10.74 13.44 -9.94
C GLN A 106 -12.17 13.85 -9.58
N ARG A 107 -13.17 13.33 -10.29
CA ARG A 107 -14.59 13.64 -10.10
C ARG A 107 -15.37 12.49 -9.50
N THR A 108 -15.00 11.26 -9.84
CA THR A 108 -15.70 10.07 -9.38
C THR A 108 -14.96 9.47 -8.20
N ARG A 109 -15.66 9.33 -7.09
CA ARG A 109 -15.17 8.68 -5.87
C ARG A 109 -15.79 7.29 -5.73
N TYR A 110 -15.01 6.40 -5.18
CA TYR A 110 -15.45 5.05 -4.86
C TYR A 110 -15.33 4.80 -3.36
N GLN A 111 -16.35 4.21 -2.77
CA GLN A 111 -16.46 3.95 -1.34
C GLN A 111 -16.91 2.52 -1.09
N GLY A 112 -16.73 2.03 0.14
CA GLY A 112 -17.22 0.73 0.57
C GLY A 112 -16.73 -0.43 -0.30
N ALA A 113 -17.61 -1.36 -0.59
CA ALA A 113 -17.30 -2.56 -1.36
C ALA A 113 -16.73 -2.26 -2.76
N GLN A 114 -17.15 -1.18 -3.38
CA GLN A 114 -16.68 -0.79 -4.71
C GLN A 114 -15.22 -0.33 -4.66
N PHE A 115 -14.85 0.47 -3.65
CA PHE A 115 -13.46 0.84 -3.39
C PHE A 115 -12.60 -0.39 -3.12
N VAL A 116 -13.06 -1.28 -2.23
CA VAL A 116 -12.31 -2.51 -1.87
C VAL A 116 -12.06 -3.37 -3.10
N ALA A 117 -13.09 -3.58 -3.95
CA ALA A 117 -12.93 -4.38 -5.16
C ALA A 117 -11.92 -3.76 -6.12
N ARG A 118 -11.94 -2.45 -6.31
CA ARG A 118 -10.98 -1.71 -7.15
C ARG A 118 -9.56 -1.81 -6.58
N PHE A 119 -9.42 -1.65 -5.27
CA PHE A 119 -8.12 -1.77 -4.59
C PHE A 119 -7.55 -3.17 -4.76
N GLN A 120 -8.34 -4.20 -4.53
CA GLN A 120 -7.91 -5.59 -4.71
C GLN A 120 -7.51 -5.88 -6.16
N GLN A 121 -8.23 -5.33 -7.14
CA GLN A 121 -7.86 -5.46 -8.54
C GLN A 121 -6.51 -4.78 -8.83
N ASN A 122 -6.30 -3.57 -8.32
CA ASN A 122 -5.04 -2.86 -8.48
C ASN A 122 -3.86 -3.61 -7.84
N LEU A 123 -4.08 -4.23 -6.68
CA LEU A 123 -3.06 -5.08 -6.06
C LEU A 123 -2.79 -6.34 -6.86
N ALA A 124 -3.83 -6.96 -7.43
CA ALA A 124 -3.66 -8.13 -8.29
C ALA A 124 -2.82 -7.77 -9.53
N ASP A 125 -3.05 -6.62 -10.13
CA ASP A 125 -2.26 -6.11 -11.26
C ASP A 125 -0.80 -5.85 -10.85
N LEU A 126 -0.58 -5.26 -9.69
CA LEU A 126 0.77 -5.04 -9.15
C LEU A 126 1.50 -6.36 -8.88
N ARG A 127 0.82 -7.35 -8.29
CA ARG A 127 1.38 -8.69 -8.09
C ARG A 127 1.74 -9.34 -9.42
N ALA A 128 0.87 -9.23 -10.42
CA ALA A 128 1.12 -9.79 -11.75
C ALA A 128 2.34 -9.13 -12.41
N ASP A 129 2.50 -7.83 -12.29
CA ASP A 129 3.67 -7.11 -12.80
C ASP A 129 4.95 -7.56 -12.10
N MET A 130 4.93 -7.73 -10.79
CA MET A 130 6.06 -8.22 -10.01
C MET A 130 6.46 -9.64 -10.42
N LEU A 131 5.47 -10.52 -10.59
CA LEU A 131 5.67 -11.91 -11.00
C LEU A 131 5.84 -12.07 -12.51
N GLY A 132 5.50 -11.04 -13.29
CA GLY A 132 5.68 -10.98 -14.73
C GLY A 132 7.12 -10.75 -15.15
N ASP A 133 7.93 -10.11 -14.29
CA ASP A 133 9.36 -10.01 -14.46
C ASP A 133 9.97 -11.42 -14.35
N ARG A 134 10.84 -11.77 -15.28
CA ARG A 134 11.42 -13.12 -15.35
C ARG A 134 12.20 -13.48 -14.09
N GLU A 135 12.98 -12.52 -13.56
CA GLU A 135 13.74 -12.72 -12.32
C GLU A 135 12.80 -12.92 -11.13
N ASP A 136 11.77 -12.08 -11.02
CA ASP A 136 10.78 -12.19 -9.95
C ASP A 136 10.02 -13.51 -10.01
N ARG A 137 9.74 -14.03 -11.21
CA ARG A 137 9.13 -15.36 -11.39
C ARG A 137 10.04 -16.48 -10.90
N GLU A 138 11.31 -16.42 -11.25
CA GLU A 138 12.29 -17.41 -10.84
C GLU A 138 12.45 -17.41 -9.32
N ASP A 139 12.52 -16.22 -8.70
CA ASP A 139 12.57 -16.06 -7.25
C ASP A 139 11.31 -16.60 -6.56
N ALA A 140 10.14 -16.31 -7.11
CA ALA A 140 8.88 -16.82 -6.57
C ALA A 140 8.79 -18.35 -6.66
N ILE A 141 9.23 -18.94 -7.77
CA ILE A 141 9.29 -20.39 -7.95
C ILE A 141 10.27 -21.01 -6.97
N ALA A 142 11.46 -20.43 -6.82
CA ALA A 142 12.47 -20.89 -5.89
C ALA A 142 11.96 -20.84 -4.44
N LEU A 143 11.28 -19.76 -4.07
CA LEU A 143 10.68 -19.61 -2.74
C LEU A 143 9.60 -20.67 -2.48
N ASN A 144 8.71 -20.88 -3.44
CA ASN A 144 7.66 -21.89 -3.32
C ASN A 144 8.23 -23.31 -3.21
N GLN A 145 9.27 -23.61 -3.97
CA GLN A 145 9.98 -24.90 -3.88
C GLN A 145 10.64 -25.09 -2.51
N LEU A 146 11.28 -24.04 -2.00
CA LEU A 146 11.92 -24.07 -0.69
C LEU A 146 10.89 -24.29 0.43
N THR A 147 9.75 -23.60 0.36
CA THR A 147 8.66 -23.73 1.33
C THR A 147 8.05 -25.13 1.29
N ALA A 148 7.81 -25.67 0.10
CA ALA A 148 7.30 -27.03 -0.07
C ALA A 148 8.28 -28.07 0.48
N TRP A 149 9.57 -27.88 0.24
CA TRP A 149 10.62 -28.78 0.76
C TRP A 149 10.67 -28.75 2.29
N GLN A 150 10.55 -27.58 2.91
CA GLN A 150 10.51 -27.43 4.37
C GLN A 150 9.24 -28.05 4.98
N GLY A 151 8.13 -28.04 4.24
CA GLY A 151 6.87 -28.64 4.65
C GLY A 151 6.90 -30.17 4.69
N ASP A 152 7.76 -30.80 3.90
CA ASP A 152 7.90 -32.26 3.81
C ASP A 152 8.90 -32.84 4.81
N ALA A 153 9.57 -31.98 5.54
CA ALA A 153 10.51 -32.39 6.60
C ALA A 153 9.81 -32.42 7.96
#